data_a1ccd9642d9534d78924d81391eb982f
#
_entry.id   a1ccd9642d9534d78924d81391eb982f
#
_cell.length_a   1.000
_cell.length_b   1.000
_cell.length_c   1.000
_cell.angle_alpha   90.00
_cell.angle_beta   90.00
_cell.angle_gamma   90.00
#
_symmetry.space_group_name_H-M   'P 1'
#
loop_
_entity.id
_entity.type
_entity.pdbx_description
1 polymer ?
#
loop_
_entity_poly.entity_id
_entity_poly.type
_entity_poly.pdbx_seq_one_letter_code
_entity_poly.pdbx_strand_id
1 'polypeptide(L)'
;MPFSSDRNSRAPRFYLLIPVLLLVLSAPLLAATRHYYIAAEDITWNYAPSGMDLLEGQPIPLPWGTKTSWKKTRYIEYTDSTFSVRKPQPEWLGILGPIIRAEVGDAILVDFLNRSSMPHSIHPHGVHYDKDNEGAHYLPAGAGSRVQPGGRFTYHWLADDRSGPAKGEPSSQVWWYHGHVDSTTEINAGLLGPIIVTAKGKARGDGSPKDVDREFVAAFMIFDELGGKDPGLFYAINGFVFGNLPGLVMKNGDKVRWYLLGMGNEIDIHTPHWHGSTVDFSNRHTDVVELLPGSMAVADMVANNPGTWMFHCHVADHMESGMMAAYTIYEPQSCSSPIQFVAADFWSASGKFRVTVKNIGQKPIQRLQASFDHLMTEQYRRRPSDDFWTWNAPIAPGEERTFEVPGYPPGAGSNILGWVLFPRTVYFQDGSTWQPQADNRCYRVFWREKDHPPIEILPQLFVEMNED
;
A
#
# COMPACT_ATOMS: atom_id res chain seq x y z
N MET A 1 30.53 68.91 -67.57
CA MET A 1 29.45 67.91 -67.50
C MET A 1 29.78 67.03 -66.28
N PRO A 2 28.98 67.06 -65.22
CA PRO A 2 29.31 66.38 -64.01
C PRO A 2 28.58 65.02 -63.90
N PHE A 3 29.29 64.03 -63.40
CA PHE A 3 28.74 62.74 -62.98
C PHE A 3 28.38 62.80 -61.50
N SER A 4 27.13 62.55 -61.22
CA SER A 4 26.63 62.31 -59.84
C SER A 4 26.81 60.83 -59.48
N SER A 5 27.37 60.55 -58.32
CA SER A 5 27.41 59.19 -57.75
C SER A 5 26.79 59.21 -56.35
N ASP A 6 25.56 58.75 -56.30
CA ASP A 6 24.87 58.40 -55.04
C ASP A 6 25.47 57.11 -54.48
N ARG A 7 25.99 57.12 -53.25
CA ARG A 7 26.36 55.94 -52.49
C ARG A 7 25.50 55.94 -51.22
N ASN A 8 24.43 55.15 -51.24
CA ASN A 8 23.67 54.77 -50.08
C ASN A 8 24.45 53.71 -49.31
N SER A 9 25.11 54.07 -48.19
CA SER A 9 25.74 53.16 -47.26
C SER A 9 24.73 52.82 -46.12
N ARG A 10 24.12 51.64 -46.19
CA ARG A 10 23.38 51.07 -45.09
C ARG A 10 24.36 50.41 -44.13
N ALA A 11 24.47 50.95 -42.91
CA ALA A 11 25.22 50.33 -41.81
C ALA A 11 24.51 49.07 -41.31
N PRO A 12 25.22 47.96 -40.98
CA PRO A 12 24.62 46.78 -40.41
C PRO A 12 24.21 47.03 -38.95
N ARG A 13 22.92 46.76 -38.60
CA ARG A 13 22.44 46.75 -37.25
C ARG A 13 22.87 45.43 -36.61
N PHE A 14 23.82 45.46 -35.70
CA PHE A 14 24.14 44.36 -34.80
C PHE A 14 23.06 44.27 -33.73
N TYR A 15 22.26 43.20 -33.74
CA TYR A 15 21.40 42.84 -32.63
C TYR A 15 22.26 42.12 -31.59
N LEU A 16 22.48 42.76 -30.47
CA LEU A 16 23.11 42.16 -29.29
C LEU A 16 22.07 41.22 -28.62
N LEU A 17 22.18 39.92 -28.90
CA LEU A 17 21.45 38.91 -28.19
C LEU A 17 22.08 38.76 -26.78
N ILE A 18 21.44 39.34 -25.76
CA ILE A 18 21.77 39.12 -24.35
C ILE A 18 21.16 37.77 -23.99
N PRO A 19 21.98 36.74 -23.66
CA PRO A 19 21.42 35.50 -23.12
C PRO A 19 20.88 35.81 -21.72
N VAL A 20 19.54 35.70 -21.54
CA VAL A 20 18.91 35.70 -20.23
C VAL A 20 19.25 34.36 -19.61
N LEU A 21 20.27 34.36 -18.73
CA LEU A 21 20.61 33.24 -17.89
C LEU A 21 19.51 33.12 -16.80
N LEU A 22 18.52 32.24 -17.02
CA LEU A 22 17.57 31.85 -16.00
C LEU A 22 18.34 31.10 -14.91
N LEU A 23 18.76 31.83 -13.87
CA LEU A 23 19.16 31.22 -12.61
C LEU A 23 17.92 30.54 -12.01
N VAL A 24 17.80 29.24 -12.22
CA VAL A 24 16.92 28.39 -11.41
C VAL A 24 17.51 28.35 -10.01
N LEU A 25 17.08 29.27 -9.16
CA LEU A 25 17.32 29.21 -7.72
C LEU A 25 16.59 27.95 -7.23
N SER A 26 17.33 26.85 -7.10
CA SER A 26 16.86 25.71 -6.32
C SER A 26 16.72 26.23 -4.88
N ALA A 27 15.47 26.50 -4.46
CA ALA A 27 15.19 26.75 -3.06
C ALA A 27 15.75 25.57 -2.24
N PRO A 28 16.49 25.82 -1.15
CA PRO A 28 16.92 24.73 -0.27
C PRO A 28 15.64 24.00 0.18
N LEU A 29 15.59 22.70 -0.04
CA LEU A 29 14.55 21.85 0.54
C LEU A 29 14.69 22.01 2.07
N LEU A 30 13.78 22.77 2.67
CA LEU A 30 13.71 22.92 4.11
C LEU A 30 13.33 21.56 4.70
N ALA A 31 14.04 21.16 5.75
CA ALA A 31 13.72 19.99 6.56
C ALA A 31 12.24 20.09 7.02
N ALA A 32 11.48 19.04 6.80
CA ALA A 32 10.08 19.01 7.21
C ALA A 32 9.97 18.49 8.66
N THR A 33 8.85 18.82 9.31
CA THR A 33 8.43 18.15 10.53
C THR A 33 7.34 17.15 10.16
N ARG A 34 7.61 15.86 10.40
CA ARG A 34 6.66 14.76 10.19
C ARG A 34 5.94 14.50 11.51
N HIS A 35 4.62 14.63 11.53
CA HIS A 35 3.84 14.49 12.74
C HIS A 35 2.96 13.25 12.67
N TYR A 36 3.04 12.39 13.70
CA TYR A 36 2.31 11.14 13.84
C TYR A 36 1.54 11.13 15.15
N TYR A 37 0.31 10.68 15.14
CA TYR A 37 -0.55 10.49 16.31
C TYR A 37 -0.79 9.00 16.48
N ILE A 38 -0.05 8.36 17.39
CA ILE A 38 -0.03 6.90 17.55
C ILE A 38 -0.57 6.51 18.92
N ALA A 39 -1.55 5.59 18.96
CA ALA A 39 -2.02 5.02 20.20
C ALA A 39 -1.65 3.53 20.29
N ALA A 40 -1.28 3.07 21.51
CA ALA A 40 -1.25 1.64 21.83
C ALA A 40 -2.66 1.22 22.28
N GLU A 41 -3.24 0.19 21.63
CA GLU A 41 -4.59 -0.29 21.92
C GLU A 41 -4.63 -1.82 22.05
N ASP A 42 -5.36 -2.30 23.04
CA ASP A 42 -5.64 -3.74 23.20
C ASP A 42 -6.64 -4.18 22.12
N ILE A 43 -6.30 -5.23 21.39
CA ILE A 43 -7.08 -5.79 20.29
C ILE A 43 -7.22 -7.31 20.42
N THR A 44 -8.09 -7.90 19.63
CA THR A 44 -8.05 -9.33 19.31
C THR A 44 -7.50 -9.49 17.91
N TRP A 45 -6.39 -10.21 17.76
CA TRP A 45 -5.78 -10.50 16.47
C TRP A 45 -6.08 -11.93 16.06
N ASN A 46 -6.43 -12.14 14.78
CA ASN A 46 -6.62 -13.45 14.19
C ASN A 46 -5.52 -13.69 13.15
N TYR A 47 -4.66 -14.67 13.39
CA TYR A 47 -3.55 -15.03 12.50
C TYR A 47 -3.99 -15.65 11.17
N ALA A 48 -5.19 -16.28 11.14
CA ALA A 48 -5.75 -16.92 9.97
C ALA A 48 -7.26 -16.64 9.84
N PRO A 49 -7.65 -15.41 9.44
CA PRO A 49 -9.06 -14.98 9.46
C PRO A 49 -9.98 -15.79 8.54
N SER A 50 -9.45 -16.42 7.49
CA SER A 50 -10.23 -17.31 6.60
C SER A 50 -10.57 -18.66 7.24
N GLY A 51 -9.83 -19.08 8.28
CA GLY A 51 -9.89 -20.44 8.85
C GLY A 51 -9.30 -21.52 7.93
N MET A 52 -8.65 -21.11 6.84
CA MET A 52 -8.11 -22.01 5.82
C MET A 52 -6.62 -21.74 5.58
N ASP A 53 -5.89 -22.74 5.19
CA ASP A 53 -4.65 -22.62 4.43
C ASP A 53 -5.03 -22.25 3.00
N LEU A 54 -4.79 -20.98 2.66
CA LEU A 54 -5.19 -20.44 1.34
C LEU A 54 -4.26 -20.85 0.20
N LEU A 55 -3.09 -21.39 0.50
CA LEU A 55 -2.15 -21.87 -0.53
C LEU A 55 -2.43 -23.32 -0.92
N GLU A 56 -2.94 -24.11 0.04
CA GLU A 56 -3.27 -25.51 -0.20
C GLU A 56 -4.78 -25.79 -0.32
N GLY A 57 -5.63 -24.78 -0.03
CA GLY A 57 -7.07 -24.86 -0.14
C GLY A 57 -7.73 -25.81 0.89
N GLN A 58 -7.11 -25.98 2.06
CA GLN A 58 -7.57 -26.89 3.11
C GLN A 58 -7.71 -26.16 4.46
N PRO A 59 -8.41 -26.73 5.45
CA PRO A 59 -8.45 -26.16 6.79
C PRO A 59 -7.03 -25.98 7.38
N ILE A 60 -6.85 -24.95 8.23
CA ILE A 60 -5.58 -24.75 8.93
C ILE A 60 -5.15 -26.04 9.62
N PRO A 61 -3.91 -26.52 9.40
CA PRO A 61 -3.43 -27.76 10.00
C PRO A 61 -3.44 -27.72 11.53
N LEU A 62 -3.60 -28.88 12.16
CA LEU A 62 -3.35 -29.01 13.59
C LEU A 62 -1.83 -28.94 13.85
N PRO A 63 -1.41 -28.31 14.97
CA PRO A 63 -2.25 -27.82 16.06
C PRO A 63 -2.78 -26.40 15.90
N TRP A 64 -2.32 -25.60 14.93
CA TRP A 64 -2.63 -24.17 14.79
C TRP A 64 -4.12 -23.87 14.56
N GLY A 65 -4.82 -24.75 13.82
CA GLY A 65 -6.25 -24.62 13.57
C GLY A 65 -7.15 -24.69 14.80
N THR A 66 -6.63 -25.07 15.96
CA THR A 66 -7.43 -25.17 17.20
C THR A 66 -7.83 -23.81 17.76
N LYS A 67 -6.97 -22.80 17.61
CA LYS A 67 -7.21 -21.43 18.06
C LYS A 67 -6.29 -20.46 17.33
N THR A 68 -6.87 -19.62 16.48
CA THR A 68 -6.13 -18.63 15.66
C THR A 68 -6.24 -17.19 16.18
N SER A 69 -7.11 -16.93 17.16
CA SER A 69 -7.39 -15.59 17.68
C SER A 69 -6.86 -15.40 19.09
N TRP A 70 -6.08 -14.33 19.29
CA TRP A 70 -5.40 -14.03 20.53
C TRP A 70 -5.51 -12.56 20.94
N LYS A 71 -5.38 -12.25 22.22
CA LYS A 71 -5.29 -10.86 22.69
C LYS A 71 -3.91 -10.30 22.40
N LYS A 72 -3.88 -9.14 21.79
CA LYS A 72 -2.67 -8.41 21.41
C LYS A 72 -2.78 -6.94 21.79
N THR A 73 -1.69 -6.22 21.70
CA THR A 73 -1.66 -4.76 21.77
C THR A 73 -0.97 -4.23 20.53
N ARG A 74 -1.57 -3.22 19.86
CA ARG A 74 -1.09 -2.72 18.59
C ARG A 74 -0.95 -1.22 18.58
N TYR A 75 0.04 -0.69 17.85
CA TYR A 75 0.12 0.73 17.52
C TYR A 75 -0.86 1.05 16.39
N ILE A 76 -1.70 2.06 16.60
CA ILE A 76 -2.71 2.52 15.65
C ILE A 76 -2.52 4.01 15.40
N GLU A 77 -2.42 4.44 14.13
CA GLU A 77 -2.31 5.86 13.77
C GLU A 77 -3.69 6.51 13.72
N TYR A 78 -3.72 7.78 14.14
CA TYR A 78 -4.88 8.66 14.13
C TYR A 78 -4.62 9.88 13.25
N THR A 79 -5.70 10.54 12.81
CA THR A 79 -5.60 11.71 11.92
C THR A 79 -5.09 12.95 12.61
N ASP A 80 -5.30 13.06 13.93
CA ASP A 80 -4.94 14.24 14.74
C ASP A 80 -4.80 13.95 16.24
N SER A 81 -4.43 14.96 17.03
CA SER A 81 -4.20 14.89 18.46
C SER A 81 -5.45 14.62 19.31
N THR A 82 -6.64 14.61 18.72
CA THR A 82 -7.87 14.19 19.42
C THR A 82 -7.96 12.68 19.55
N PHE A 83 -7.26 11.93 18.72
CA PHE A 83 -7.30 10.46 18.66
C PHE A 83 -8.73 9.93 18.49
N SER A 84 -9.56 10.62 17.69
CA SER A 84 -10.96 10.26 17.46
C SER A 84 -11.18 9.47 16.17
N VAL A 85 -10.39 9.75 15.13
CA VAL A 85 -10.50 9.10 13.82
C VAL A 85 -9.21 8.33 13.51
N ARG A 86 -9.33 7.01 13.37
CA ARG A 86 -8.21 6.16 12.96
C ARG A 86 -7.84 6.44 11.51
N LYS A 87 -6.55 6.49 11.21
CA LYS A 87 -6.04 6.60 9.84
C LYS A 87 -6.07 5.22 9.20
N PRO A 88 -6.59 5.09 7.97
CA PRO A 88 -6.56 3.82 7.23
C PRO A 88 -5.12 3.32 7.05
N GLN A 89 -4.95 2.01 7.12
CA GLN A 89 -3.68 1.33 6.94
C GLN A 89 -3.82 0.26 5.84
N PRO A 90 -2.79 0.05 5.00
CA PRO A 90 -2.81 -1.05 4.02
C PRO A 90 -3.01 -2.41 4.71
N GLU A 91 -3.87 -3.26 4.14
CA GLU A 91 -4.19 -4.57 4.72
C GLU A 91 -2.95 -5.46 4.84
N TRP A 92 -2.04 -5.39 3.85
CA TRP A 92 -0.79 -6.15 3.87
C TRP A 92 0.16 -5.76 5.03
N LEU A 93 -0.04 -4.63 5.68
CA LEU A 93 0.77 -4.27 6.86
C LEU A 93 0.39 -5.12 8.10
N GLY A 94 -0.78 -5.74 8.11
CA GLY A 94 -1.20 -6.73 9.11
C GLY A 94 -1.19 -6.18 10.53
N ILE A 95 -0.55 -6.92 11.45
CA ILE A 95 -0.47 -6.55 12.87
C ILE A 95 0.48 -5.36 13.11
N LEU A 96 1.38 -5.06 12.17
CA LEU A 96 2.36 -3.98 12.34
C LEU A 96 1.67 -2.64 12.60
N GLY A 97 2.32 -1.82 13.41
CA GLY A 97 1.99 -0.42 13.57
C GLY A 97 2.19 0.38 12.27
N PRO A 98 1.76 1.65 12.23
CA PRO A 98 1.84 2.50 11.04
C PRO A 98 3.26 2.68 10.55
N ILE A 99 3.43 2.92 9.24
CA ILE A 99 4.72 3.26 8.66
C ILE A 99 5.06 4.72 9.01
N ILE A 100 6.11 4.92 9.79
CA ILE A 100 6.67 6.24 10.04
C ILE A 100 7.63 6.57 8.90
N ARG A 101 7.38 7.65 8.14
CA ARG A 101 8.19 8.06 6.99
C ARG A 101 8.88 9.38 7.25
N ALA A 102 10.14 9.47 6.84
CA ALA A 102 10.92 10.69 6.85
C ALA A 102 11.86 10.76 5.65
N GLU A 103 12.27 11.96 5.29
CA GLU A 103 13.43 12.21 4.45
C GLU A 103 14.62 12.60 5.34
N VAL A 104 15.83 12.26 4.93
CA VAL A 104 17.05 12.70 5.63
C VAL A 104 17.04 14.21 5.84
N GLY A 105 17.12 14.62 7.09
CA GLY A 105 17.00 15.98 7.59
C GLY A 105 15.66 16.28 8.28
N ASP A 106 14.62 15.48 8.09
CA ASP A 106 13.31 15.71 8.69
C ASP A 106 13.31 15.46 10.21
N ALA A 107 12.58 16.30 10.95
CA ALA A 107 12.18 16.02 12.32
C ALA A 107 10.95 15.12 12.34
N ILE A 108 10.92 14.16 13.25
CA ILE A 108 9.79 13.24 13.45
C ILE A 108 9.21 13.50 14.84
N LEU A 109 7.95 13.87 14.90
CA LEU A 109 7.19 14.03 16.15
C LEU A 109 6.16 12.92 16.25
N VAL A 110 6.20 12.15 17.34
CA VAL A 110 5.23 11.09 17.59
C VAL A 110 4.47 11.42 18.89
N ASP A 111 3.26 11.94 18.73
CA ASP A 111 2.33 12.07 19.85
C ASP A 111 1.78 10.69 20.19
N PHE A 112 2.25 10.15 21.30
CA PHE A 112 1.87 8.82 21.77
C PHE A 112 0.80 8.90 22.86
N LEU A 113 -0.26 8.10 22.69
CA LEU A 113 -1.32 7.90 23.68
C LEU A 113 -1.39 6.41 24.04
N ASN A 114 -1.21 6.09 25.31
CA ASN A 114 -1.41 4.73 25.76
C ASN A 114 -2.89 4.48 26.15
N ARG A 115 -3.62 3.78 25.28
CA ARG A 115 -5.01 3.33 25.50
C ARG A 115 -5.12 1.87 25.92
N SER A 116 -3.99 1.21 26.12
CA SER A 116 -3.98 -0.18 26.58
C SER A 116 -4.10 -0.29 28.10
N SER A 117 -4.17 -1.52 28.58
CA SER A 117 -4.25 -1.84 30.01
C SER A 117 -2.90 -1.87 30.74
N MET A 118 -1.78 -1.84 30.01
CA MET A 118 -0.42 -1.92 30.55
C MET A 118 0.42 -0.68 30.19
N PRO A 119 1.47 -0.35 30.95
CA PRO A 119 2.41 0.70 30.55
C PRO A 119 3.18 0.32 29.29
N HIS A 120 3.33 1.28 28.36
CA HIS A 120 4.06 1.09 27.10
C HIS A 120 4.93 2.29 26.75
N SER A 121 5.82 2.10 25.79
CA SER A 121 6.65 3.16 25.21
C SER A 121 6.76 2.96 23.69
N ILE A 122 7.46 3.89 23.00
CA ILE A 122 7.92 3.68 21.61
C ILE A 122 9.41 3.93 21.58
N HIS A 123 10.19 2.89 21.29
CA HIS A 123 11.63 2.93 21.07
C HIS A 123 11.94 2.84 19.57
N PRO A 124 12.56 3.84 18.96
CA PRO A 124 12.94 3.83 17.55
C PRO A 124 14.35 3.30 17.33
N HIS A 125 14.56 2.59 16.22
CA HIS A 125 15.90 2.31 15.71
C HIS A 125 16.28 3.32 14.61
N GLY A 126 17.56 3.53 14.43
CA GLY A 126 18.15 4.19 13.26
C GLY A 126 17.96 5.71 13.15
N VAL A 127 17.18 6.33 14.03
CA VAL A 127 17.01 7.78 14.09
C VAL A 127 17.73 8.35 15.31
N HIS A 128 18.05 9.66 15.28
CA HIS A 128 18.70 10.34 16.39
C HIS A 128 17.69 10.86 17.41
N TYR A 129 17.96 10.65 18.69
CA TYR A 129 17.14 11.10 19.83
C TYR A 129 18.02 11.36 21.07
N ASP A 130 17.49 12.13 22.02
CA ASP A 130 18.05 12.25 23.36
C ASP A 130 17.48 11.20 24.32
N LYS A 131 17.99 11.16 25.55
CA LYS A 131 17.61 10.13 26.53
C LYS A 131 16.12 10.14 26.91
N ASP A 132 15.48 11.30 26.92
CA ASP A 132 14.06 11.41 27.23
C ASP A 132 13.17 10.85 26.11
N ASN A 133 13.66 10.86 24.88
CA ASN A 133 12.98 10.45 23.67
C ASN A 133 13.36 9.04 23.18
N GLU A 134 14.18 8.31 23.93
CA GLU A 134 14.63 6.95 23.61
C GLU A 134 13.52 5.91 23.71
N GLY A 135 12.58 6.08 24.66
CA GLY A 135 11.49 5.11 24.86
C GLY A 135 11.89 3.78 25.52
N ALA A 136 13.16 3.62 25.96
CA ALA A 136 13.64 2.39 26.58
C ALA A 136 13.68 2.52 28.12
N HIS A 137 13.18 1.49 28.83
CA HIS A 137 13.03 1.52 30.28
C HIS A 137 14.17 0.80 31.00
N TYR A 138 15.27 1.53 31.24
CA TYR A 138 16.41 1.11 32.07
C TYR A 138 17.06 2.34 32.73
N LEU A 139 17.97 2.16 33.72
CA LEU A 139 18.57 3.28 34.44
C LEU A 139 19.83 3.85 33.75
N PRO A 140 19.95 5.17 33.66
CA PRO A 140 18.95 6.18 34.01
C PRO A 140 17.80 6.20 32.99
N ALA A 141 16.56 6.23 33.48
CA ALA A 141 15.37 6.22 32.65
C ALA A 141 15.06 7.62 32.12
N GLY A 142 14.80 7.76 30.81
CA GLY A 142 14.29 8.97 30.21
C GLY A 142 12.77 9.14 30.44
N ALA A 143 12.26 10.36 30.25
CA ALA A 143 10.85 10.71 30.51
C ALA A 143 9.86 9.88 29.66
N GLY A 144 10.19 9.58 28.38
CA GLY A 144 9.38 8.76 27.48
C GLY A 144 9.51 7.24 27.66
N SER A 145 10.31 6.77 28.64
CA SER A 145 10.64 5.34 28.81
C SER A 145 9.46 4.48 29.25
N ARG A 146 8.39 5.06 29.84
CA ARG A 146 7.26 4.32 30.38
C ARG A 146 6.00 5.18 30.48
N VAL A 147 5.11 5.10 29.54
CA VAL A 147 3.84 5.82 29.52
C VAL A 147 2.72 4.95 30.13
N GLN A 148 2.11 5.43 31.22
CA GLN A 148 1.07 4.69 31.94
C GLN A 148 -0.23 4.61 31.10
N PRO A 149 -1.13 3.64 31.39
CA PRO A 149 -2.47 3.60 30.81
C PRO A 149 -3.19 4.96 30.92
N GLY A 150 -3.74 5.47 29.81
CA GLY A 150 -4.33 6.79 29.69
C GLY A 150 -3.33 7.95 29.57
N GLY A 151 -2.03 7.69 29.76
CA GLY A 151 -0.96 8.69 29.67
C GLY A 151 -0.60 9.04 28.24
N ARG A 152 0.11 10.17 28.10
CA ARG A 152 0.62 10.69 26.81
C ARG A 152 2.08 11.05 26.94
N PHE A 153 2.80 10.96 25.81
CA PHE A 153 4.17 11.48 25.65
C PHE A 153 4.40 11.84 24.18
N THR A 154 5.13 12.92 23.92
CA THR A 154 5.53 13.29 22.55
C THR A 154 7.01 12.98 22.38
N TYR A 155 7.33 12.01 21.53
CA TYR A 155 8.70 11.69 21.14
C TYR A 155 9.17 12.62 20.04
N HIS A 156 10.41 13.09 20.17
CA HIS A 156 11.11 13.96 19.23
C HIS A 156 12.32 13.23 18.67
N TRP A 157 12.28 12.88 17.40
CA TRP A 157 13.38 12.21 16.71
C TRP A 157 13.85 13.02 15.51
N LEU A 158 15.06 12.77 15.05
CA LEU A 158 15.65 13.38 13.86
C LEU A 158 16.12 12.29 12.91
N ALA A 159 15.65 12.30 11.67
CA ALA A 159 16.19 11.50 10.59
C ALA A 159 17.48 12.18 10.08
N ASP A 160 18.60 11.98 10.77
CA ASP A 160 19.88 12.56 10.40
C ASP A 160 20.52 11.87 9.17
N ASP A 161 21.70 12.30 8.75
CA ASP A 161 22.39 11.75 7.58
C ASP A 161 22.69 10.24 7.70
N ARG A 162 22.76 9.70 8.92
CA ARG A 162 23.02 8.29 9.21
C ARG A 162 21.75 7.45 9.34
N SER A 163 20.61 8.10 9.45
CA SER A 163 19.30 7.44 9.46
C SER A 163 18.89 6.96 8.07
N GLY A 164 19.39 7.62 7.03
CA GLY A 164 19.13 7.26 5.64
C GLY A 164 20.07 6.18 5.11
N PRO A 165 19.88 5.77 3.85
CA PRO A 165 20.70 4.75 3.21
C PRO A 165 22.15 5.22 3.03
N ALA A 166 23.09 4.27 3.13
CA ALA A 166 24.49 4.49 2.83
C ALA A 166 24.72 4.66 1.32
N LYS A 167 25.91 5.13 0.95
CA LYS A 167 26.28 5.28 -0.46
C LYS A 167 26.28 3.92 -1.17
N GLY A 168 25.52 3.80 -2.24
CA GLY A 168 25.39 2.57 -3.04
C GLY A 168 24.21 1.68 -2.65
N GLU A 169 23.52 2.02 -1.56
CA GLU A 169 22.28 1.36 -1.16
C GLU A 169 21.07 1.94 -1.92
N PRO A 170 19.90 1.27 -1.89
CA PRO A 170 18.63 1.82 -2.38
C PRO A 170 18.33 3.20 -1.82
N SER A 171 17.45 3.97 -2.46
CA SER A 171 17.16 5.36 -2.07
C SER A 171 16.46 5.53 -0.72
N SER A 172 16.09 4.45 -0.05
CA SER A 172 15.48 4.46 1.29
C SER A 172 15.92 3.27 2.11
N GLN A 173 15.97 3.48 3.44
CA GLN A 173 16.33 2.49 4.44
C GLN A 173 15.14 2.25 5.36
N VAL A 174 15.02 1.02 5.89
CA VAL A 174 14.01 0.67 6.90
C VAL A 174 14.64 0.43 8.25
N TRP A 175 13.93 0.85 9.29
CA TRP A 175 14.25 0.64 10.69
C TRP A 175 13.02 0.14 11.44
N TRP A 176 13.23 -0.43 12.63
CA TRP A 176 12.17 -0.78 13.56
C TRP A 176 11.78 0.39 14.46
N TYR A 177 10.54 0.41 14.94
CA TYR A 177 10.19 0.96 16.24
C TYR A 177 9.35 -0.09 17.00
N HIS A 178 9.50 -0.14 18.30
CA HIS A 178 8.78 -1.13 19.12
C HIS A 178 8.62 -0.67 20.56
N GLY A 179 7.79 -1.37 21.36
CA GLY A 179 7.65 -1.17 22.77
C GLY A 179 8.90 -1.65 23.52
N HIS A 180 9.34 -0.90 24.54
CA HIS A 180 10.58 -1.20 25.29
C HIS A 180 10.45 -0.99 26.81
N VAL A 181 9.24 -1.11 27.38
CA VAL A 181 9.06 -1.23 28.84
C VAL A 181 9.43 -2.64 29.27
N ASP A 182 8.94 -3.64 28.54
CA ASP A 182 9.36 -5.05 28.53
C ASP A 182 9.39 -5.49 27.07
N SER A 183 10.54 -5.33 26.43
CA SER A 183 10.60 -5.39 24.98
C SER A 183 10.20 -6.75 24.42
N THR A 184 10.56 -7.86 25.08
CA THR A 184 10.17 -9.20 24.63
C THR A 184 8.65 -9.39 24.65
N THR A 185 8.02 -9.03 25.76
CA THR A 185 6.56 -9.13 25.92
C THR A 185 5.82 -8.18 24.99
N GLU A 186 6.29 -6.94 24.82
CA GLU A 186 5.64 -5.93 24.01
C GLU A 186 5.76 -6.22 22.50
N ILE A 187 6.90 -6.70 22.05
CA ILE A 187 7.11 -7.14 20.66
C ILE A 187 6.19 -8.33 20.36
N ASN A 188 6.18 -9.33 21.24
CA ASN A 188 5.28 -10.48 21.10
C ASN A 188 3.79 -10.08 21.16
N ALA A 189 3.45 -9.03 21.91
CA ALA A 189 2.09 -8.49 21.92
C ALA A 189 1.68 -7.81 20.59
N GLY A 190 2.64 -7.42 19.73
CA GLY A 190 2.38 -6.73 18.45
C GLY A 190 2.71 -5.25 18.47
N LEU A 191 3.39 -4.76 19.52
CA LEU A 191 3.85 -3.36 19.61
C LEU A 191 5.16 -3.16 18.85
N LEU A 192 5.08 -3.21 17.52
CA LEU A 192 6.21 -3.03 16.61
C LEU A 192 5.72 -2.43 15.28
N GLY A 193 6.61 -1.72 14.58
CA GLY A 193 6.31 -1.14 13.27
C GLY A 193 7.56 -0.62 12.55
N PRO A 194 7.45 -0.23 11.28
CA PRO A 194 8.57 0.24 10.47
C PRO A 194 8.73 1.76 10.49
N ILE A 195 10.00 2.23 10.49
CA ILE A 195 10.40 3.58 10.12
C ILE A 195 11.11 3.49 8.77
N ILE A 196 10.66 4.23 7.76
CA ILE A 196 11.31 4.30 6.45
C ILE A 196 11.90 5.70 6.28
N VAL A 197 13.23 5.76 6.11
CA VAL A 197 13.94 7.00 5.88
C VAL A 197 14.46 7.04 4.45
N THR A 198 13.97 8.00 3.68
CA THR A 198 14.36 8.21 2.29
C THR A 198 15.53 9.19 2.21
N ALA A 199 16.49 8.96 1.33
CA ALA A 199 17.65 9.83 1.10
C ALA A 199 17.20 11.24 0.70
N LYS A 200 18.00 12.24 1.09
CA LYS A 200 17.72 13.66 0.83
C LYS A 200 17.48 13.96 -0.66
N GLY A 201 16.37 14.63 -0.97
CA GLY A 201 15.95 14.98 -2.33
C GLY A 201 15.29 13.81 -3.09
N LYS A 202 15.19 12.62 -2.48
CA LYS A 202 14.64 11.42 -3.11
C LYS A 202 13.21 11.07 -2.66
N ALA A 203 12.67 11.76 -1.66
CA ALA A 203 11.32 11.54 -1.16
C ALA A 203 10.25 12.32 -1.95
N ARG A 204 9.05 11.73 -2.06
CA ARG A 204 7.80 12.42 -2.39
C ARG A 204 7.35 13.26 -1.18
N GLY A 205 6.27 14.04 -1.34
CA GLY A 205 5.73 14.87 -0.25
C GLY A 205 5.33 14.09 1.01
N ASP A 206 4.91 12.83 0.85
CA ASP A 206 4.54 11.92 1.92
C ASP A 206 5.74 11.18 2.56
N GLY A 207 6.95 11.39 2.08
CA GLY A 207 8.18 10.73 2.54
C GLY A 207 8.53 9.44 1.79
N SER A 208 7.67 8.94 0.90
CA SER A 208 7.94 7.74 0.10
C SER A 208 9.01 7.98 -0.97
N PRO A 209 9.82 6.98 -1.35
CA PRO A 209 10.87 7.13 -2.36
C PRO A 209 10.29 7.32 -3.77
N LYS A 210 10.93 8.21 -4.57
CA LYS A 210 10.48 8.55 -5.93
C LYS A 210 10.80 7.51 -6.99
N ASP A 211 11.78 6.67 -6.73
CA ASP A 211 12.39 5.76 -7.70
C ASP A 211 11.72 4.37 -7.74
N VAL A 212 10.68 4.16 -6.94
CA VAL A 212 9.87 2.94 -6.95
C VAL A 212 8.39 3.28 -7.13
N ASP A 213 7.67 2.32 -7.72
CA ASP A 213 6.24 2.44 -8.00
C ASP A 213 5.41 1.87 -6.84
N ARG A 214 5.97 0.87 -6.14
CA ARG A 214 5.32 0.15 -5.05
C ARG A 214 6.30 -0.19 -3.93
N GLU A 215 5.77 -0.24 -2.71
CA GLU A 215 6.53 -0.62 -1.52
C GLU A 215 5.73 -1.64 -0.71
N PHE A 216 6.44 -2.65 -0.16
CA PHE A 216 5.89 -3.58 0.82
C PHE A 216 6.82 -3.68 2.02
N VAL A 217 6.24 -3.81 3.20
CA VAL A 217 6.96 -4.19 4.42
C VAL A 217 6.56 -5.61 4.77
N ALA A 218 7.54 -6.50 4.93
CA ALA A 218 7.32 -7.88 5.34
C ALA A 218 8.15 -8.20 6.59
N ALA A 219 7.47 -8.33 7.72
CA ALA A 219 8.05 -8.69 9.00
C ALA A 219 7.88 -10.18 9.25
N PHE A 220 8.99 -10.87 9.40
CA PHE A 220 9.06 -12.28 9.73
C PHE A 220 9.28 -12.42 11.23
N MET A 221 8.37 -13.11 11.91
CA MET A 221 8.43 -13.29 13.34
C MET A 221 7.62 -14.50 13.79
N ILE A 222 8.13 -15.23 14.77
CA ILE A 222 7.42 -16.30 15.48
C ILE A 222 6.79 -15.68 16.74
N PHE A 223 5.46 -15.58 16.74
CA PHE A 223 4.71 -15.12 17.91
C PHE A 223 4.48 -16.29 18.86
N ASP A 224 4.82 -16.08 20.14
CA ASP A 224 4.64 -17.08 21.19
C ASP A 224 3.46 -16.71 22.09
N GLU A 225 2.36 -17.43 21.96
CA GLU A 225 1.12 -17.20 22.70
C GLU A 225 0.99 -18.01 24.00
N LEU A 226 1.83 -19.05 24.16
CA LEU A 226 1.71 -20.01 25.28
C LEU A 226 3.04 -20.32 25.98
N GLY A 227 4.08 -19.49 25.81
CA GLY A 227 5.38 -19.67 26.45
C GLY A 227 6.14 -20.90 25.94
N GLY A 228 6.28 -21.00 24.61
CA GLY A 228 7.02 -22.05 23.91
C GLY A 228 6.27 -23.37 23.79
N LYS A 229 4.95 -23.40 23.98
CA LYS A 229 4.13 -24.61 23.90
C LYS A 229 3.21 -24.58 22.68
N ASP A 230 3.15 -25.71 21.97
CA ASP A 230 2.13 -25.92 20.95
C ASP A 230 0.71 -25.93 21.54
N PRO A 231 -0.27 -25.36 20.86
CA PRO A 231 -0.27 -24.69 19.55
C PRO A 231 -0.03 -23.17 19.64
N GLY A 232 0.90 -22.70 20.46
CA GLY A 232 1.10 -21.28 20.76
C GLY A 232 2.11 -20.58 19.89
N LEU A 233 2.91 -21.27 19.07
CA LEU A 233 3.89 -20.67 18.20
C LEU A 233 3.29 -20.42 16.82
N PHE A 234 3.14 -19.13 16.44
CA PHE A 234 2.63 -18.71 15.13
C PHE A 234 3.77 -18.14 14.28
N TYR A 235 4.16 -18.88 13.27
CA TYR A 235 5.21 -18.55 12.31
C TYR A 235 4.65 -17.60 11.23
N ALA A 236 4.76 -16.30 11.45
CA ALA A 236 3.95 -15.32 10.74
C ALA A 236 4.76 -14.36 9.86
N ILE A 237 4.12 -13.93 8.77
CA ILE A 237 4.51 -12.74 7.98
C ILE A 237 3.47 -11.67 8.28
N ASN A 238 3.91 -10.52 8.83
CA ASN A 238 3.03 -9.42 9.26
C ASN A 238 1.87 -9.87 10.19
N GLY A 239 2.08 -10.92 10.98
CA GLY A 239 1.07 -11.47 11.88
C GLY A 239 0.03 -12.37 11.21
N PHE A 240 0.23 -12.80 9.98
CA PHE A 240 -0.61 -13.79 9.29
C PHE A 240 0.16 -15.06 8.96
N VAL A 241 -0.55 -16.18 8.93
CA VAL A 241 -0.01 -17.50 8.65
C VAL A 241 -0.82 -18.19 7.54
N PHE A 242 -0.26 -19.23 6.90
CA PHE A 242 -0.94 -20.11 5.93
C PHE A 242 -1.64 -19.32 4.81
N GLY A 243 -0.91 -18.40 4.16
CA GLY A 243 -1.42 -17.64 3.01
C GLY A 243 -2.47 -16.57 3.34
N ASN A 244 -2.77 -16.30 4.62
CA ASN A 244 -3.81 -15.34 5.01
C ASN A 244 -3.36 -13.86 4.94
N LEU A 245 -2.10 -13.56 4.63
CA LEU A 245 -1.64 -12.18 4.42
C LEU A 245 -2.21 -11.64 3.10
N PRO A 246 -3.11 -10.63 3.13
CA PRO A 246 -3.72 -10.07 1.93
C PRO A 246 -2.87 -8.99 1.27
N GLY A 247 -3.22 -8.60 0.04
CA GLY A 247 -2.86 -7.31 -0.54
C GLY A 247 -1.43 -7.15 -1.07
N LEU A 248 -0.64 -8.21 -1.18
CA LEU A 248 0.67 -8.17 -1.84
C LEU A 248 0.50 -8.20 -3.37
N VAL A 249 -0.02 -7.10 -3.93
CA VAL A 249 -0.38 -7.00 -5.35
C VAL A 249 0.40 -5.89 -6.02
N MET A 250 0.98 -6.18 -7.18
CA MET A 250 1.77 -5.25 -7.99
C MET A 250 1.47 -5.42 -9.48
N LYS A 251 1.72 -4.38 -10.23
CA LYS A 251 1.50 -4.35 -11.67
C LYS A 251 2.75 -4.87 -12.40
N ASN A 252 2.56 -5.59 -13.51
CA ASN A 252 3.67 -5.94 -14.39
C ASN A 252 4.41 -4.69 -14.87
N GLY A 253 5.73 -4.68 -14.69
CA GLY A 253 6.62 -3.55 -14.94
C GLY A 253 6.87 -2.62 -13.75
N ASP A 254 6.16 -2.77 -12.62
CA ASP A 254 6.42 -1.97 -11.41
C ASP A 254 7.83 -2.21 -10.87
N LYS A 255 8.47 -1.15 -10.42
CA LYS A 255 9.64 -1.21 -9.55
C LYS A 255 9.15 -1.29 -8.12
N VAL A 256 9.40 -2.41 -7.47
CA VAL A 256 8.88 -2.74 -6.15
C VAL A 256 10.02 -2.79 -5.14
N ARG A 257 9.87 -2.09 -4.02
CA ARG A 257 10.81 -2.18 -2.90
C ARG A 257 10.21 -2.96 -1.77
N TRP A 258 10.92 -3.99 -1.35
CA TRP A 258 10.60 -4.80 -0.20
C TRP A 258 11.47 -4.38 0.99
N TYR A 259 10.82 -4.02 2.09
CA TYR A 259 11.46 -3.79 3.38
C TYR A 259 11.24 -5.03 4.24
N LEU A 260 12.30 -5.77 4.45
CA LEU A 260 12.29 -7.04 5.18
C LEU A 260 12.73 -6.78 6.61
N LEU A 261 12.00 -7.32 7.55
CA LEU A 261 12.19 -7.09 8.96
C LEU A 261 12.18 -8.43 9.69
N GLY A 262 13.28 -8.79 10.37
CA GLY A 262 13.39 -9.94 11.26
C GLY A 262 13.32 -9.48 12.71
N MET A 263 12.45 -10.09 13.52
CA MET A 263 12.36 -9.79 14.94
C MET A 263 12.14 -11.10 15.70
N GLY A 264 12.50 -11.15 16.97
CA GLY A 264 12.28 -12.30 17.83
C GLY A 264 13.55 -12.76 18.53
N ASN A 265 13.70 -14.06 18.72
CA ASN A 265 14.78 -14.69 19.48
C ASN A 265 15.65 -15.63 18.60
N GLU A 266 16.37 -16.57 19.18
CA GLU A 266 17.33 -17.43 18.48
C GLU A 266 16.71 -18.37 17.43
N ILE A 267 15.41 -18.64 17.50
CA ILE A 267 14.71 -19.43 16.47
C ILE A 267 14.19 -18.58 15.31
N ASP A 268 14.24 -17.25 15.41
CA ASP A 268 13.76 -16.32 14.37
C ASP A 268 14.84 -16.00 13.31
N ILE A 269 15.55 -17.03 12.84
CA ILE A 269 16.39 -16.93 11.65
C ILE A 269 15.52 -17.20 10.45
N HIS A 270 15.35 -16.21 9.57
CA HIS A 270 14.45 -16.28 8.44
C HIS A 270 15.18 -16.11 7.11
N THR A 271 14.60 -16.67 6.07
CA THR A 271 15.10 -16.55 4.70
C THR A 271 13.93 -16.27 3.75
N PRO A 272 13.44 -15.02 3.70
CA PRO A 272 12.42 -14.60 2.73
C PRO A 272 12.74 -15.04 1.31
N HIS A 273 11.82 -15.76 0.66
CA HIS A 273 11.96 -16.32 -0.68
C HIS A 273 10.77 -15.96 -1.56
N TRP A 274 11.04 -15.50 -2.79
CA TRP A 274 10.05 -15.18 -3.80
C TRP A 274 10.05 -16.25 -4.90
N HIS A 275 8.95 -16.97 -5.06
CA HIS A 275 8.77 -17.82 -6.24
C HIS A 275 8.60 -16.97 -7.49
N GLY A 276 9.18 -17.38 -8.59
CA GLY A 276 8.99 -16.76 -9.91
C GLY A 276 9.64 -15.40 -10.13
N SER A 277 10.34 -14.83 -9.13
CA SER A 277 10.99 -13.52 -9.22
C SER A 277 12.34 -13.49 -8.51
N THR A 278 13.20 -12.57 -8.91
CA THR A 278 14.45 -12.24 -8.22
C THR A 278 14.43 -10.81 -7.72
N VAL A 279 15.24 -10.53 -6.73
CA VAL A 279 15.43 -9.19 -6.15
C VAL A 279 16.90 -8.77 -6.24
N ASP A 280 17.12 -7.46 -6.29
CA ASP A 280 18.44 -6.84 -6.13
C ASP A 280 18.67 -6.61 -4.63
N PHE A 281 19.60 -7.35 -4.06
CA PHE A 281 19.98 -7.25 -2.64
C PHE A 281 21.49 -7.30 -2.48
N SER A 282 22.07 -6.34 -1.76
CA SER A 282 23.50 -6.29 -1.45
C SER A 282 24.39 -6.45 -2.71
N ASN A 283 24.06 -5.74 -3.79
CA ASN A 283 24.75 -5.79 -5.09
C ASN A 283 24.74 -7.16 -5.77
N ARG A 284 23.77 -8.01 -5.50
CA ARG A 284 23.56 -9.31 -6.17
C ARG A 284 22.09 -9.51 -6.52
N HIS A 285 21.85 -10.31 -7.58
CA HIS A 285 20.53 -10.87 -7.84
C HIS A 285 20.35 -12.12 -6.99
N THR A 286 19.24 -12.23 -6.31
CA THR A 286 18.88 -13.40 -5.50
C THR A 286 17.37 -13.56 -5.47
N ASP A 287 16.88 -14.72 -5.12
CA ASP A 287 15.46 -14.98 -4.83
C ASP A 287 15.24 -15.29 -3.33
N VAL A 288 16.33 -15.31 -2.55
CA VAL A 288 16.33 -15.52 -1.09
C VAL A 288 17.21 -14.47 -0.42
N VAL A 289 16.72 -13.88 0.68
CA VAL A 289 17.46 -12.90 1.50
C VAL A 289 17.67 -13.43 2.90
N GLU A 290 18.87 -13.29 3.44
CA GLU A 290 19.19 -13.67 4.81
C GLU A 290 18.65 -12.63 5.80
N LEU A 291 17.90 -13.08 6.83
CA LEU A 291 17.30 -12.22 7.82
C LEU A 291 17.49 -12.80 9.23
N LEU A 292 18.31 -12.13 10.03
CA LEU A 292 18.55 -12.49 11.43
C LEU A 292 17.61 -11.77 12.38
N PRO A 293 17.42 -12.28 13.61
CA PRO A 293 16.67 -11.58 14.65
C PRO A 293 17.21 -10.15 14.86
N GLY A 294 16.32 -9.15 14.91
CA GLY A 294 16.68 -7.75 15.05
C GLY A 294 17.28 -7.10 13.80
N SER A 295 17.40 -7.83 12.68
CA SER A 295 17.95 -7.28 11.44
C SER A 295 16.88 -6.72 10.48
N MET A 296 17.35 -5.93 9.54
CA MET A 296 16.53 -5.29 8.51
C MET A 296 17.24 -5.37 7.17
N ALA A 297 16.48 -5.54 6.09
CA ALA A 297 17.00 -5.58 4.73
C ALA A 297 16.09 -4.82 3.78
N VAL A 298 16.68 -4.26 2.71
CA VAL A 298 15.95 -3.62 1.61
C VAL A 298 16.30 -4.35 0.33
N ALA A 299 15.28 -4.81 -0.38
CA ALA A 299 15.44 -5.55 -1.63
C ALA A 299 14.54 -4.94 -2.70
N ASP A 300 15.09 -4.67 -3.88
CA ASP A 300 14.37 -4.11 -5.02
C ASP A 300 14.03 -5.21 -6.04
N MET A 301 12.80 -5.19 -6.55
CA MET A 301 12.28 -6.12 -7.54
C MET A 301 11.74 -5.36 -8.75
N VAL A 302 11.95 -5.90 -9.95
CA VAL A 302 11.13 -5.53 -11.10
C VAL A 302 10.07 -6.62 -11.27
N ALA A 303 8.82 -6.25 -11.10
CA ALA A 303 7.68 -7.15 -11.28
C ALA A 303 7.53 -7.46 -12.79
N ASN A 304 8.00 -8.61 -13.24
CA ASN A 304 8.07 -8.93 -14.68
C ASN A 304 7.61 -10.35 -15.04
N ASN A 305 6.98 -11.05 -14.09
CA ASN A 305 6.47 -12.40 -14.29
C ASN A 305 5.02 -12.48 -13.80
N PRO A 306 4.01 -12.13 -14.62
CA PRO A 306 2.62 -12.15 -14.24
C PRO A 306 2.15 -13.49 -13.71
N GLY A 307 1.38 -13.47 -12.63
CA GLY A 307 0.88 -14.65 -11.93
C GLY A 307 0.75 -14.40 -10.43
N THR A 308 0.20 -15.39 -9.74
CA THR A 308 0.19 -15.44 -8.27
C THR A 308 1.23 -16.44 -7.81
N TRP A 309 2.15 -15.98 -6.98
CA TRP A 309 3.35 -16.68 -6.58
C TRP A 309 3.44 -16.81 -5.07
N MET A 310 4.05 -17.87 -4.58
CA MET A 310 4.35 -18.05 -3.16
C MET A 310 5.46 -17.09 -2.71
N PHE A 311 5.29 -16.52 -1.53
CA PHE A 311 6.28 -15.77 -0.77
C PHE A 311 6.37 -16.34 0.64
N HIS A 312 7.52 -16.88 1.04
CA HIS A 312 7.62 -17.62 2.30
C HIS A 312 9.02 -17.56 2.92
N CYS A 313 9.15 -17.98 4.16
CA CYS A 313 10.44 -18.31 4.76
C CYS A 313 10.95 -19.65 4.18
N HIS A 314 12.20 -19.71 3.72
CA HIS A 314 12.79 -20.94 3.18
C HIS A 314 13.44 -21.82 4.26
N VAL A 315 13.32 -21.48 5.53
CA VAL A 315 13.60 -22.41 6.65
C VAL A 315 12.44 -23.39 6.70
N ALA A 316 12.75 -24.69 6.52
CA ALA A 316 11.74 -25.72 6.21
C ALA A 316 10.63 -25.80 7.26
N ASP A 317 10.98 -25.90 8.54
CA ASP A 317 10.03 -25.98 9.65
C ASP A 317 9.21 -24.70 9.84
N HIS A 318 9.75 -23.53 9.49
CA HIS A 318 8.98 -22.27 9.50
C HIS A 318 7.93 -22.26 8.38
N MET A 319 8.31 -22.69 7.18
CA MET A 319 7.39 -22.78 6.05
C MET A 319 6.26 -23.78 6.34
N GLU A 320 6.61 -25.00 6.80
CA GLU A 320 5.64 -26.03 7.15
C GLU A 320 4.70 -25.61 8.28
N SER A 321 5.17 -24.69 9.16
CA SER A 321 4.38 -24.11 10.26
C SER A 321 3.58 -22.87 9.83
N GLY A 322 3.53 -22.55 8.52
CA GLY A 322 2.64 -21.54 7.96
C GLY A 322 3.26 -20.17 7.71
N MET A 323 4.61 -20.00 7.78
CA MET A 323 5.27 -18.74 7.45
C MET A 323 5.32 -18.52 5.93
N MET A 324 4.13 -18.37 5.35
CA MET A 324 3.92 -18.25 3.91
C MET A 324 2.75 -17.31 3.57
N ALA A 325 2.87 -16.68 2.40
CA ALA A 325 1.89 -15.78 1.80
C ALA A 325 1.89 -15.95 0.28
N ALA A 326 0.93 -15.33 -0.39
CA ALA A 326 0.93 -15.16 -1.83
C ALA A 326 1.19 -13.71 -2.21
N TYR A 327 1.90 -13.47 -3.31
CA TYR A 327 1.97 -12.18 -3.97
C TYR A 327 1.54 -12.31 -5.44
N THR A 328 0.93 -11.26 -5.98
CA THR A 328 0.37 -11.28 -7.34
C THR A 328 0.99 -10.18 -8.18
N ILE A 329 1.52 -10.55 -9.35
CA ILE A 329 1.91 -9.63 -10.42
C ILE A 329 0.82 -9.71 -11.48
N TYR A 330 0.06 -8.62 -11.68
CA TYR A 330 -0.99 -8.59 -12.67
C TYR A 330 -0.58 -7.83 -13.94
N GLU A 331 -1.03 -8.33 -15.08
CA GLU A 331 -0.96 -7.57 -16.32
C GLU A 331 -1.95 -6.41 -16.28
N PRO A 332 -1.49 -5.16 -16.48
CA PRO A 332 -2.42 -4.07 -16.66
C PRO A 332 -3.23 -4.34 -17.92
N GLN A 333 -4.52 -4.50 -17.77
CA GLN A 333 -5.39 -4.63 -18.94
C GLN A 333 -5.27 -3.36 -19.78
N SER A 334 -4.80 -3.49 -20.99
CA SER A 334 -4.85 -2.42 -21.98
C SER A 334 -6.30 -2.24 -22.42
N CYS A 335 -7.01 -1.39 -21.70
CA CYS A 335 -8.38 -1.06 -22.04
C CYS A 335 -8.39 -0.08 -23.20
N SER A 336 -8.68 -0.55 -24.41
CA SER A 336 -8.89 0.30 -25.59
C SER A 336 -10.33 0.84 -25.67
N SER A 337 -11.06 0.86 -24.56
CA SER A 337 -12.43 1.38 -24.53
C SER A 337 -12.50 2.83 -24.97
N PRO A 338 -13.42 3.20 -25.84
CA PRO A 338 -13.67 4.60 -26.21
C PRO A 338 -14.39 5.37 -25.08
N ILE A 339 -14.76 4.71 -23.99
CA ILE A 339 -15.39 5.33 -22.83
C ILE A 339 -14.61 5.09 -21.56
N GLN A 340 -14.74 6.03 -20.64
CA GLN A 340 -14.28 5.94 -19.26
C GLN A 340 -15.46 6.15 -18.31
N PHE A 341 -15.66 5.26 -17.35
CA PHE A 341 -16.55 5.50 -16.23
C PHE A 341 -15.85 6.48 -15.26
N VAL A 342 -16.38 7.68 -15.09
CA VAL A 342 -15.76 8.75 -14.30
C VAL A 342 -16.21 8.71 -12.86
N ALA A 343 -17.52 8.57 -12.63
CA ALA A 343 -18.15 8.54 -11.32
C ALA A 343 -19.37 7.63 -11.30
N ALA A 344 -19.69 7.10 -10.14
CA ALA A 344 -20.94 6.43 -9.87
C ALA A 344 -21.49 6.89 -8.51
N ASP A 345 -22.76 7.30 -8.50
CA ASP A 345 -23.48 7.70 -7.29
C ASP A 345 -24.62 6.70 -7.05
N PHE A 346 -24.44 5.89 -6.02
CA PHE A 346 -25.36 4.80 -5.67
C PHE A 346 -26.45 5.21 -4.69
N TRP A 347 -26.40 6.46 -4.18
CA TRP A 347 -27.25 6.94 -3.10
C TRP A 347 -27.86 8.32 -3.41
N SER A 348 -28.42 8.50 -4.60
CA SER A 348 -29.20 9.71 -4.80
C SER A 348 -30.43 9.71 -3.87
N ALA A 349 -30.78 10.89 -3.36
CA ALA A 349 -32.01 11.07 -2.53
C ALA A 349 -33.30 10.56 -3.23
N SER A 350 -33.23 10.31 -4.54
CA SER A 350 -34.31 9.75 -5.37
C SER A 350 -34.32 8.22 -5.43
N GLY A 351 -33.38 7.52 -4.78
CA GLY A 351 -33.25 6.05 -4.88
C GLY A 351 -32.77 5.56 -6.25
N LYS A 352 -32.23 6.46 -7.09
CA LYS A 352 -31.74 6.14 -8.42
C LYS A 352 -30.23 6.06 -8.44
N PHE A 353 -29.72 5.04 -9.13
CA PHE A 353 -28.32 4.87 -9.41
C PHE A 353 -27.90 5.78 -10.57
N ARG A 354 -26.78 6.54 -10.39
CA ARG A 354 -26.26 7.43 -11.42
C ARG A 354 -24.84 7.02 -11.80
N VAL A 355 -24.57 6.98 -13.10
CA VAL A 355 -23.24 6.70 -13.65
C VAL A 355 -22.83 7.84 -14.57
N THR A 356 -21.66 8.40 -14.34
CA THR A 356 -21.06 9.40 -15.24
C THR A 356 -20.03 8.71 -16.14
N VAL A 357 -20.21 8.88 -17.44
CA VAL A 357 -19.37 8.32 -18.49
C VAL A 357 -18.75 9.45 -19.29
N LYS A 358 -17.47 9.34 -19.62
CA LYS A 358 -16.73 10.23 -20.53
C LYS A 358 -16.44 9.51 -21.83
N ASN A 359 -16.69 10.15 -22.96
CA ASN A 359 -16.20 9.69 -24.25
C ASN A 359 -14.72 10.11 -24.38
N ILE A 360 -13.80 9.15 -24.26
CA ILE A 360 -12.35 9.38 -24.43
C ILE A 360 -11.87 9.00 -25.84
N GLY A 361 -12.77 8.51 -26.70
CA GLY A 361 -12.51 8.21 -28.10
C GLY A 361 -12.58 9.46 -29.00
N GLN A 362 -12.28 9.25 -30.29
CA GLN A 362 -12.30 10.30 -31.30
C GLN A 362 -13.63 10.42 -32.04
N LYS A 363 -14.52 9.45 -31.88
CA LYS A 363 -15.82 9.38 -32.59
C LYS A 363 -16.97 9.73 -31.65
N PRO A 364 -18.00 10.47 -32.13
CA PRO A 364 -19.22 10.69 -31.37
C PRO A 364 -19.95 9.37 -31.12
N ILE A 365 -20.32 9.12 -29.88
CA ILE A 365 -21.10 7.94 -29.47
C ILE A 365 -22.58 8.26 -29.67
N GLN A 366 -23.34 7.33 -30.21
CA GLN A 366 -24.78 7.40 -30.37
C GLN A 366 -25.51 6.65 -29.25
N ARG A 367 -24.99 5.48 -28.87
CA ARG A 367 -25.59 4.58 -27.90
C ARG A 367 -24.50 3.82 -27.15
N LEU A 368 -24.72 3.56 -25.89
CA LEU A 368 -23.82 2.81 -25.02
C LEU A 368 -24.60 1.67 -24.34
N GLN A 369 -24.01 0.49 -24.33
CA GLN A 369 -24.42 -0.63 -23.48
C GLN A 369 -23.35 -0.90 -22.44
N ALA A 370 -23.77 -1.05 -21.18
CA ALA A 370 -22.88 -1.39 -20.08
C ALA A 370 -23.57 -2.37 -19.12
N SER A 371 -22.79 -3.20 -18.47
CA SER A 371 -23.23 -4.07 -17.38
C SER A 371 -22.51 -3.72 -16.09
N PHE A 372 -23.00 -4.24 -14.98
CA PHE A 372 -22.35 -4.13 -13.70
C PHE A 372 -22.44 -5.44 -12.93
N ASP A 373 -21.49 -5.65 -12.04
CA ASP A 373 -21.48 -6.74 -11.07
C ASP A 373 -21.36 -6.19 -9.66
N HIS A 374 -21.83 -6.96 -8.70
CA HIS A 374 -21.71 -6.63 -7.30
C HIS A 374 -20.41 -7.15 -6.73
N LEU A 375 -19.79 -6.33 -5.91
CA LEU A 375 -18.67 -6.73 -5.07
C LEU A 375 -19.19 -6.97 -3.66
N MET A 376 -19.13 -8.22 -3.20
CA MET A 376 -19.71 -8.67 -1.93
C MET A 376 -18.66 -8.70 -0.81
N THR A 377 -19.07 -8.54 0.45
CA THR A 377 -18.21 -8.64 1.64
C THR A 377 -17.63 -10.03 1.86
N GLU A 378 -18.34 -11.08 1.49
CA GLU A 378 -17.85 -12.44 1.65
C GLU A 378 -16.77 -12.75 0.63
N GLN A 379 -15.51 -12.71 1.06
CA GLN A 379 -14.31 -13.03 0.27
C GLN A 379 -14.13 -12.16 -0.98
N TYR A 380 -14.67 -10.94 -1.00
CA TYR A 380 -14.65 -10.06 -2.18
C TYR A 380 -15.23 -10.73 -3.45
N ARG A 381 -16.15 -11.68 -3.27
CA ARG A 381 -16.74 -12.40 -4.40
C ARG A 381 -17.54 -11.48 -5.28
N ARG A 382 -17.25 -11.54 -6.57
CA ARG A 382 -18.05 -10.94 -7.61
C ARG A 382 -19.33 -11.78 -7.80
N ARG A 383 -20.49 -11.13 -7.77
CA ARG A 383 -21.75 -11.72 -8.20
C ARG A 383 -22.07 -11.15 -9.58
N PRO A 384 -21.91 -11.93 -10.67
CA PRO A 384 -22.26 -11.48 -11.99
C PRO A 384 -23.75 -11.11 -12.05
N SER A 385 -24.04 -10.03 -12.77
CA SER A 385 -25.40 -9.68 -13.14
C SER A 385 -25.54 -9.87 -14.64
N ASP A 386 -26.57 -10.60 -15.07
CA ASP A 386 -26.95 -10.71 -16.51
C ASP A 386 -27.59 -9.41 -17.01
N ASP A 387 -27.86 -8.47 -16.13
CA ASP A 387 -28.48 -7.20 -16.46
C ASP A 387 -27.46 -6.28 -17.17
N PHE A 388 -27.91 -5.68 -18.25
CA PHE A 388 -27.19 -4.61 -18.92
C PHE A 388 -28.13 -3.45 -19.22
N TRP A 389 -27.57 -2.25 -19.25
CA TRP A 389 -28.30 -1.04 -19.60
C TRP A 389 -27.93 -0.55 -20.97
N THR A 390 -28.91 0.05 -21.63
CA THR A 390 -28.73 0.73 -22.90
C THR A 390 -29.09 2.19 -22.73
N TRP A 391 -28.12 3.07 -22.99
CA TRP A 391 -28.34 4.51 -23.03
C TRP A 391 -28.31 5.01 -24.46
N ASN A 392 -29.44 5.58 -24.92
CA ASN A 392 -29.63 6.15 -26.26
C ASN A 392 -29.46 7.67 -26.18
N ALA A 393 -28.23 8.14 -25.94
CA ALA A 393 -27.93 9.56 -25.90
C ALA A 393 -26.57 9.82 -26.53
N PRO A 394 -26.46 10.81 -27.42
CA PRO A 394 -25.19 11.14 -28.04
C PRO A 394 -24.22 11.69 -27.00
N ILE A 395 -22.93 11.29 -27.10
CA ILE A 395 -21.82 11.80 -26.28
C ILE A 395 -20.70 12.20 -27.26
N ALA A 396 -20.41 13.49 -27.33
CA ALA A 396 -19.32 14.00 -28.17
C ALA A 396 -17.95 13.58 -27.64
N PRO A 397 -16.89 13.52 -28.47
CA PRO A 397 -15.53 13.33 -28.00
C PRO A 397 -15.15 14.33 -26.89
N GLY A 398 -14.62 13.83 -25.77
CA GLY A 398 -14.26 14.60 -24.58
C GLY A 398 -15.43 14.95 -23.65
N GLU A 399 -16.69 14.77 -24.06
CA GLU A 399 -17.88 15.08 -23.28
C GLU A 399 -18.06 14.04 -22.14
N GLU A 400 -18.51 14.53 -20.97
CA GLU A 400 -18.99 13.73 -19.85
C GLU A 400 -20.50 13.78 -19.78
N ARG A 401 -21.14 12.63 -19.55
CA ARG A 401 -22.59 12.54 -19.42
C ARG A 401 -22.99 11.62 -18.28
N THR A 402 -23.93 12.09 -17.45
CA THR A 402 -24.49 11.29 -16.36
C THR A 402 -25.80 10.64 -16.80
N PHE A 403 -25.89 9.35 -16.56
CA PHE A 403 -27.07 8.55 -16.84
C PHE A 403 -27.71 8.07 -15.54
N GLU A 404 -29.04 8.09 -15.49
CA GLU A 404 -29.79 7.42 -14.44
C GLU A 404 -30.08 5.98 -14.86
N VAL A 405 -29.78 5.05 -13.96
CA VAL A 405 -30.09 3.63 -14.16
C VAL A 405 -31.39 3.34 -13.45
N PRO A 406 -32.45 2.92 -14.15
CA PRO A 406 -33.73 2.59 -13.53
C PRO A 406 -33.63 1.28 -12.75
N GLY A 407 -34.20 1.28 -11.55
CA GLY A 407 -34.65 0.08 -10.87
C GLY A 407 -33.60 -0.82 -10.25
N TYR A 408 -32.73 -0.27 -9.36
CA TYR A 408 -32.01 -1.13 -8.43
C TYR A 408 -32.83 -1.27 -7.12
N PRO A 409 -33.06 -2.50 -6.60
CA PRO A 409 -33.87 -2.66 -5.41
C PRO A 409 -33.21 -1.96 -4.22
N PRO A 410 -33.95 -1.12 -3.48
CA PRO A 410 -33.55 -0.72 -2.15
C PRO A 410 -33.52 -1.99 -1.29
N GLY A 411 -32.38 -2.32 -0.73
CA GLY A 411 -32.24 -3.51 0.11
C GLY A 411 -31.24 -4.54 -0.39
N ALA A 412 -30.43 -4.26 -1.39
CA ALA A 412 -29.17 -4.95 -1.57
C ALA A 412 -28.42 -4.84 -0.24
N GLY A 413 -28.40 -5.94 0.51
CA GLY A 413 -28.13 -5.99 1.93
C GLY A 413 -26.78 -5.37 2.31
N SER A 414 -26.55 -5.30 3.62
CA SER A 414 -25.31 -4.83 4.26
C SER A 414 -23.99 -5.41 3.73
N ASN A 415 -24.06 -6.36 2.80
CA ASN A 415 -22.95 -7.15 2.29
C ASN A 415 -22.38 -6.69 0.94
N ILE A 416 -22.87 -5.59 0.34
CA ILE A 416 -22.30 -5.05 -0.90
C ILE A 416 -21.26 -3.99 -0.56
N LEU A 417 -20.01 -4.24 -0.94
CA LEU A 417 -18.86 -3.33 -0.78
C LEU A 417 -18.77 -2.30 -1.91
N GLY A 418 -19.21 -2.68 -3.11
CA GLY A 418 -19.09 -1.84 -4.28
C GLY A 418 -19.66 -2.48 -5.55
N TRP A 419 -19.33 -1.87 -6.67
CA TRP A 419 -19.81 -2.29 -7.99
C TRP A 419 -18.68 -2.26 -9.02
N VAL A 420 -18.69 -3.21 -9.92
CA VAL A 420 -17.77 -3.27 -11.05
C VAL A 420 -18.55 -2.99 -12.32
N LEU A 421 -18.22 -1.91 -13.03
CA LEU A 421 -18.89 -1.49 -14.26
C LEU A 421 -18.08 -1.90 -15.48
N PHE A 422 -18.75 -2.44 -16.51
CA PHE A 422 -18.15 -2.90 -17.76
C PHE A 422 -18.85 -2.26 -18.95
N PRO A 423 -18.14 -1.68 -19.94
CA PRO A 423 -18.71 -1.39 -21.23
C PRO A 423 -18.96 -2.71 -22.00
N ARG A 424 -20.14 -2.89 -22.57
CA ARG A 424 -20.45 -4.04 -23.43
C ARG A 424 -20.32 -3.69 -24.90
N THR A 425 -21.06 -2.68 -25.35
CA THR A 425 -21.02 -2.24 -26.74
C THR A 425 -21.16 -0.72 -26.81
N VAL A 426 -20.28 -0.09 -27.57
CA VAL A 426 -20.36 1.33 -27.89
C VAL A 426 -20.72 1.45 -29.36
N TYR A 427 -21.81 2.15 -29.66
CA TYR A 427 -22.30 2.41 -31.00
C TYR A 427 -21.96 3.86 -31.37
N PHE A 428 -21.25 4.05 -32.45
CA PHE A 428 -20.90 5.37 -32.95
C PHE A 428 -21.93 5.92 -33.95
N GLN A 429 -21.95 7.23 -34.14
CA GLN A 429 -22.87 7.87 -35.07
C GLN A 429 -22.61 7.51 -36.54
N ASP A 430 -21.39 7.07 -36.87
CA ASP A 430 -21.03 6.59 -38.21
C ASP A 430 -21.47 5.15 -38.50
N GLY A 431 -22.20 4.53 -37.58
CA GLY A 431 -22.69 3.14 -37.69
C GLY A 431 -21.68 2.08 -37.26
N SER A 432 -20.43 2.45 -36.96
CA SER A 432 -19.44 1.51 -36.41
C SER A 432 -19.72 1.18 -34.95
N THR A 433 -19.19 0.05 -34.50
CA THR A 433 -19.31 -0.39 -33.10
C THR A 433 -17.94 -0.72 -32.52
N TRP A 434 -17.82 -0.59 -31.21
CA TRP A 434 -16.73 -1.12 -30.41
C TRP A 434 -17.29 -2.10 -29.39
N GLN A 435 -16.59 -3.21 -29.18
CA GLN A 435 -16.85 -4.18 -28.13
C GLN A 435 -15.54 -4.58 -27.47
N PRO A 436 -15.52 -4.90 -26.16
CA PRO A 436 -14.33 -5.45 -25.53
C PRO A 436 -13.98 -6.78 -26.19
N GLN A 437 -12.68 -7.03 -26.41
CA GLN A 437 -12.22 -8.36 -26.82
C GLN A 437 -12.34 -9.34 -25.63
N ALA A 438 -12.45 -10.63 -25.91
CA ALA A 438 -12.71 -11.64 -24.88
C ALA A 438 -11.68 -11.65 -23.75
N ASP A 439 -10.45 -11.31 -24.05
CA ASP A 439 -9.29 -11.22 -23.15
C ASP A 439 -9.05 -9.80 -22.59
N ASN A 440 -9.80 -8.80 -23.03
CA ASN A 440 -9.58 -7.39 -22.71
C ASN A 440 -10.84 -6.76 -22.11
N ARG A 441 -11.16 -7.12 -20.87
CA ARG A 441 -12.32 -6.62 -20.15
C ARG A 441 -12.03 -5.25 -19.54
N CYS A 442 -12.46 -4.19 -20.19
CA CYS A 442 -12.48 -2.86 -19.62
C CYS A 442 -13.49 -2.79 -18.49
N TYR A 443 -13.04 -2.47 -17.28
CA TYR A 443 -13.95 -2.29 -16.15
C TYR A 443 -13.49 -1.16 -15.24
N ARG A 444 -14.37 -0.66 -14.38
CA ARG A 444 -14.05 0.23 -13.28
C ARG A 444 -14.84 -0.17 -12.05
N VAL A 445 -14.13 -0.11 -10.91
CA VAL A 445 -14.73 -0.39 -9.61
C VAL A 445 -15.11 0.91 -8.92
N PHE A 446 -16.28 0.91 -8.31
CA PHE A 446 -16.76 1.98 -7.45
C PHE A 446 -17.12 1.40 -6.10
N TRP A 447 -16.50 1.91 -5.05
CA TRP A 447 -16.75 1.48 -3.69
C TRP A 447 -17.94 2.20 -3.07
N ARG A 448 -18.63 1.52 -2.17
CA ARG A 448 -19.77 2.07 -1.45
C ARG A 448 -19.35 3.12 -0.43
N GLU A 449 -18.23 2.92 0.25
CA GLU A 449 -17.68 3.81 1.27
C GLU A 449 -16.40 4.45 0.75
N LYS A 450 -16.14 5.71 1.15
CA LYS A 450 -14.99 6.48 0.65
C LYS A 450 -13.64 5.95 1.11
N ASP A 451 -13.60 5.16 2.19
CA ASP A 451 -12.38 4.73 2.87
C ASP A 451 -12.01 3.26 2.60
N HIS A 452 -12.46 2.69 1.50
CA HIS A 452 -12.10 1.33 1.10
C HIS A 452 -10.73 1.26 0.42
N PRO A 453 -10.04 0.07 0.53
CA PRO A 453 -8.71 -0.12 -0.02
C PRO A 453 -8.67 0.13 -1.53
N PRO A 454 -7.51 0.49 -2.07
CA PRO A 454 -7.34 0.78 -3.49
C PRO A 454 -7.75 -0.42 -4.37
N ILE A 455 -8.20 -0.11 -5.58
CA ILE A 455 -8.71 -1.02 -6.64
C ILE A 455 -7.82 -2.22 -6.94
N GLU A 456 -6.61 -2.23 -6.43
CA GLU A 456 -5.51 -3.16 -6.72
C GLU A 456 -5.72 -4.59 -6.20
N ILE A 457 -6.75 -4.84 -5.38
CA ILE A 457 -7.11 -6.17 -4.86
C ILE A 457 -7.88 -7.02 -5.89
N LEU A 458 -8.36 -6.41 -6.97
CA LEU A 458 -9.32 -7.03 -7.88
C LEU A 458 -8.78 -7.99 -8.94
N PRO A 459 -7.50 -8.02 -9.33
CA PRO A 459 -7.02 -9.01 -10.29
C PRO A 459 -7.33 -10.46 -9.88
N GLN A 460 -7.30 -10.75 -8.58
CA GLN A 460 -7.61 -12.09 -8.06
C GLN A 460 -9.06 -12.49 -8.30
N LEU A 461 -10.00 -11.54 -8.29
CA LEU A 461 -11.43 -11.79 -8.54
C LEU A 461 -11.75 -12.16 -9.99
N PHE A 462 -10.81 -11.93 -10.91
CA PHE A 462 -11.02 -12.17 -12.35
C PHE A 462 -10.31 -13.42 -12.88
N VAL A 463 -9.38 -14.02 -12.10
CA VAL A 463 -8.67 -15.25 -12.46
C VAL A 463 -9.59 -16.47 -12.31
N GLU A 464 -10.50 -16.49 -11.33
CA GLU A 464 -11.42 -17.62 -11.09
C GLU A 464 -12.56 -17.77 -12.13
N MET A 465 -12.60 -16.94 -13.17
CA MET A 465 -13.71 -16.94 -14.15
C MET A 465 -13.42 -17.66 -15.47
N ASN A 466 -12.26 -18.29 -15.60
CA ASN A 466 -11.89 -19.03 -16.81
C ASN A 466 -12.08 -20.56 -16.70
N GLU A 467 -12.64 -21.05 -15.59
CA GLU A 467 -12.95 -22.46 -15.41
C GLU A 467 -14.50 -22.63 -15.31
N ASP A 468 -15.19 -22.48 -16.49
CA ASP A 468 -16.47 -23.12 -16.80
C ASP A 468 -16.67 -23.12 -18.33
#